data_71268b9705ecaeb7bf8c077bf621149e
#
_entry.id   71268b9705ecaeb7bf8c077bf621149e
#
_cell.length_a   1.000
_cell.length_b   1.000
_cell.length_c   1.000
_cell.angle_alpha   90.00
_cell.angle_beta   90.00
_cell.angle_gamma   90.00
#
_symmetry.space_group_name_H-M   'P 1'
#
loop_
_entity.id
_entity.type
_entity.pdbx_description
1 polymer ?
#
loop_
_entity_poly.entity_id
_entity_poly.type
_entity_poly.pdbx_seq_one_letter_code
_entity_poly.pdbx_strand_id
1 'polypeptide(L)'
;MLRLAPRDWEQPSPGGMKRRELRERTARPRRLDDILGGGDTFRVYLGEYQSTKKLLWEASYSQETGRVLLSVLSEQAQQAGWAAFDAGRTADATGLYEASASAAAEAGDKELAGNALAFLAYQTLEVSRDQAVEIAARSCATAGPMAQTGVRAAK
;
A
#
# COMPACT_ATOMS: atom_id res chain seq x y z
N MET A 1 -17.72 -1.72 36.11
CA MET A 1 -17.15 -1.88 35.75
C MET A 1 -16.79 -2.15 34.79
N LEU A 2 -16.52 -2.21 34.27
CA LEU A 2 -16.37 -2.37 33.43
C LEU A 2 -15.40 -2.66 32.74
N ARG A 3 -14.84 -3.10 33.00
CA ARG A 3 -13.89 -3.53 32.47
C ARG A 3 -14.21 -3.98 31.26
N LEU A 4 -15.05 -3.88 30.84
CA LEU A 4 -15.46 -4.25 29.66
C LEU A 4 -14.74 -3.59 28.68
N ALA A 5 -14.55 -2.45 28.88
CA ALA A 5 -13.91 -1.67 27.95
C ALA A 5 -12.71 -2.37 27.45
N PRO A 6 -11.87 -2.79 28.28
CA PRO A 6 -10.68 -3.41 27.80
C PRO A 6 -10.98 -4.51 26.86
N ARG A 7 -11.91 -5.36 27.21
CA ARG A 7 -12.09 -6.41 26.39
C ARG A 7 -12.68 -6.00 25.18
N ASP A 8 -13.50 -5.09 25.27
CA ASP A 8 -14.17 -4.76 24.09
C ASP A 8 -13.25 -4.19 23.08
N TRP A 9 -12.38 -3.36 23.50
CA TRP A 9 -11.57 -2.79 22.50
C TRP A 9 -10.48 -3.76 22.16
N GLU A 10 -10.34 -4.73 22.92
CA GLU A 10 -9.32 -5.62 22.52
C GLU A 10 -9.91 -6.55 21.57
N GLN A 11 -11.23 -6.60 21.52
CA GLN A 11 -11.78 -7.40 20.65
C GLN A 11 -11.31 -7.16 19.34
N PRO A 12 -11.32 -6.12 18.85
CA PRO A 12 -10.78 -5.97 17.58
C PRO A 12 -9.42 -6.47 17.69
N SER A 13 -9.14 -7.07 18.82
CA SER A 13 -7.99 -7.68 18.90
C SER A 13 -7.19 -7.22 17.85
N PRO A 14 -6.76 -6.13 18.02
CA PRO A 14 -6.24 -5.30 17.06
C PRO A 14 -5.46 -6.00 16.03
N GLY A 15 -4.64 -6.85 16.40
CA GLY A 15 -3.79 -7.50 15.46
C GLY A 15 -4.52 -8.46 14.54
N GLY A 16 -5.43 -9.22 15.09
CA GLY A 16 -6.06 -10.28 14.35
C GLY A 16 -7.17 -9.85 13.44
N MET A 17 -8.24 -9.42 14.05
CA MET A 17 -9.44 -9.13 13.29
C MET A 17 -9.32 -7.94 12.37
N LYS A 18 -8.74 -6.86 12.84
CA LYS A 18 -8.58 -5.69 11.99
C LYS A 18 -7.68 -5.95 10.81
N ARG A 19 -6.64 -6.76 11.00
CA ARG A 19 -5.75 -7.12 9.92
C ARG A 19 -6.50 -7.81 8.79
N ARG A 20 -7.36 -8.76 9.11
CA ARG A 20 -8.13 -9.47 8.11
C ARG A 20 -9.16 -8.55 7.47
N GLU A 21 -9.86 -7.77 8.26
CA GLU A 21 -10.85 -6.83 7.76
C GLU A 21 -10.22 -5.82 6.80
N LEU A 22 -9.06 -5.27 7.16
CA LEU A 22 -8.38 -4.33 6.29
C LEU A 22 -7.89 -4.97 4.99
N ARG A 23 -7.45 -6.23 5.05
CA ARG A 23 -7.07 -6.95 3.83
C ARG A 23 -8.28 -7.23 2.94
N GLU A 24 -9.41 -7.53 3.54
CA GLU A 24 -10.65 -7.71 2.80
C GLU A 24 -11.11 -6.41 2.15
N ARG A 25 -10.98 -5.29 2.85
CA ARG A 25 -11.28 -3.97 2.30
C ARG A 25 -10.35 -3.62 1.14
N THR A 26 -9.10 -4.00 1.24
CA THR A 26 -8.14 -3.80 0.15
C THR A 26 -8.43 -4.70 -1.04
N ALA A 27 -8.90 -5.92 -0.81
CA ALA A 27 -9.21 -6.86 -1.88
C ALA A 27 -10.50 -6.52 -2.62
N ARG A 28 -11.44 -5.88 -1.94
CA ARG A 28 -12.73 -5.53 -2.52
C ARG A 28 -12.62 -4.60 -3.74
N PRO A 29 -11.85 -3.52 -3.69
CA PRO A 29 -11.69 -2.64 -4.83
C PRO A 29 -11.11 -3.31 -6.07
N ARG A 30 -10.24 -4.30 -5.91
CA ARG A 30 -9.67 -5.01 -7.06
C ARG A 30 -10.72 -5.70 -7.91
N ARG A 31 -11.82 -6.14 -7.31
CA ARG A 31 -12.90 -6.78 -8.03
C ARG A 31 -13.78 -5.76 -8.75
N LEU A 32 -13.75 -4.51 -8.30
CA LEU A 32 -14.52 -3.44 -8.92
C LEU A 32 -13.85 -2.91 -10.18
N ASP A 33 -12.56 -3.15 -10.33
CA ASP A 33 -11.80 -2.69 -11.49
C ASP A 33 -12.39 -3.22 -12.80
N ASP A 34 -12.95 -4.41 -12.77
CA ASP A 34 -13.59 -5.02 -13.93
C ASP A 34 -14.96 -4.39 -14.26
N ILE A 35 -15.53 -3.62 -13.35
CA ILE A 35 -16.89 -3.10 -13.46
C ILE A 35 -16.90 -1.59 -13.66
N LEU A 36 -15.95 -0.87 -13.03
CA LEU A 36 -15.90 0.58 -13.03
C LEU A 36 -14.82 1.10 -13.96
N GLY A 37 -15.05 2.25 -14.55
CA GLY A 37 -14.01 2.93 -15.32
C GLY A 37 -12.89 3.45 -14.43
N GLY A 38 -11.72 3.72 -15.02
CA GLY A 38 -10.51 4.10 -14.29
C GLY A 38 -10.68 5.23 -13.27
N GLY A 39 -11.47 6.26 -13.61
CA GLY A 39 -11.70 7.38 -12.69
C GLY A 39 -12.49 7.01 -11.45
N ASP A 40 -13.47 6.14 -11.61
CA ASP A 40 -14.29 5.68 -10.48
C ASP A 40 -13.51 4.69 -9.63
N THR A 41 -12.72 3.83 -10.27
CA THR A 41 -11.82 2.92 -9.56
C THR A 41 -10.83 3.69 -8.70
N PHE A 42 -10.26 4.76 -9.25
CA PHE A 42 -9.34 5.61 -8.48
C PHE A 42 -9.99 6.16 -7.22
N ARG A 43 -11.23 6.64 -7.31
CA ARG A 43 -11.93 7.19 -6.13
C ARG A 43 -12.13 6.13 -5.05
N VAL A 44 -12.46 4.91 -5.45
CA VAL A 44 -12.66 3.80 -4.50
C VAL A 44 -11.37 3.45 -3.80
N TYR A 45 -10.28 3.26 -4.54
CA TYR A 45 -8.99 2.94 -3.96
C TYR A 45 -8.46 4.07 -3.08
N LEU A 46 -8.62 5.31 -3.51
CA LEU A 46 -8.22 6.48 -2.71
C LEU A 46 -9.01 6.55 -1.41
N GLY A 47 -10.31 6.28 -1.46
CA GLY A 47 -11.16 6.25 -0.28
C GLY A 47 -10.72 5.21 0.74
N GLU A 48 -10.35 4.00 0.30
CA GLU A 48 -9.84 2.96 1.19
C GLU A 48 -8.50 3.36 1.80
N TYR A 49 -7.60 3.93 1.02
CA TYR A 49 -6.32 4.45 1.50
C TYR A 49 -6.53 5.52 2.56
N GLN A 50 -7.40 6.48 2.31
CA GLN A 50 -7.67 7.58 3.24
C GLN A 50 -8.31 7.07 4.54
N SER A 51 -9.18 6.08 4.46
CA SER A 51 -9.81 5.47 5.63
C SER A 51 -8.78 4.77 6.52
N THR A 52 -7.84 4.04 5.94
CA THR A 52 -6.77 3.39 6.68
C THR A 52 -5.82 4.42 7.29
N LYS A 53 -5.50 5.47 6.55
CA LYS A 53 -4.66 6.57 7.03
C LYS A 53 -5.28 7.24 8.25
N LYS A 54 -6.58 7.49 8.19
CA LYS A 54 -7.33 8.07 9.32
C LYS A 54 -7.29 7.14 10.52
N LEU A 55 -7.46 5.85 10.31
CA LEU A 55 -7.41 4.85 11.38
C LEU A 55 -6.03 4.86 12.07
N LEU A 56 -4.95 4.97 11.31
CA LEU A 56 -3.61 5.06 11.86
C LEU A 56 -3.41 6.29 12.75
N TRP A 57 -4.08 7.40 12.44
CA TRP A 57 -3.96 8.61 13.23
C TRP A 57 -4.85 8.61 14.47
N GLU A 58 -6.02 7.99 14.41
CA GLU A 58 -7.04 8.12 15.45
C GLU A 58 -7.12 6.95 16.41
N ALA A 59 -6.69 5.77 16.01
CA ALA A 59 -6.84 4.57 16.83
C ALA A 59 -5.62 4.31 17.70
N SER A 60 -5.86 3.71 18.84
CA SER A 60 -4.78 3.19 19.68
C SER A 60 -4.55 1.73 19.32
N TYR A 61 -3.32 1.35 19.11
CA TYR A 61 -2.94 0.00 18.73
C TYR A 61 -1.52 -0.32 19.21
N SER A 62 -1.18 -1.61 19.21
CA SER A 62 0.16 -2.04 19.55
C SER A 62 1.14 -1.70 18.41
N GLN A 63 2.43 -1.72 18.71
CA GLN A 63 3.45 -1.48 17.70
C GLN A 63 3.36 -2.50 16.56
N GLU A 64 3.08 -3.76 16.87
CA GLU A 64 2.92 -4.80 15.86
C GLU A 64 1.73 -4.51 14.95
N THR A 65 0.61 -4.14 15.52
CA THR A 65 -0.59 -3.78 14.74
C THR A 65 -0.31 -2.54 13.90
N GLY A 66 0.41 -1.58 14.42
CA GLY A 66 0.81 -0.39 13.67
C GLY A 66 1.61 -0.73 12.43
N ARG A 67 2.55 -1.68 12.52
CA ARG A 67 3.31 -2.15 11.37
C ARG A 67 2.43 -2.81 10.32
N VAL A 68 1.47 -3.62 10.76
CA VAL A 68 0.53 -4.26 9.84
C VAL A 68 -0.33 -3.22 9.15
N LEU A 69 -0.80 -2.22 9.88
CA LEU A 69 -1.60 -1.13 9.30
C LEU A 69 -0.80 -0.32 8.28
N LEU A 70 0.47 -0.08 8.56
CA LEU A 70 1.37 0.60 7.61
C LEU A 70 1.59 -0.22 6.34
N SER A 71 1.75 -1.54 6.45
CA SER A 71 1.86 -2.40 5.27
C SER A 71 0.58 -2.37 4.45
N VAL A 72 -0.58 -2.44 5.09
CA VAL A 72 -1.87 -2.34 4.40
C VAL A 72 -2.02 -0.97 3.73
N LEU A 73 -1.64 0.11 4.42
CA LEU A 73 -1.68 1.45 3.87
C LEU A 73 -0.80 1.56 2.62
N SER A 74 0.39 0.95 2.67
CA SER A 74 1.30 0.90 1.52
C SER A 74 0.67 0.18 0.33
N GLU A 75 0.07 -1.00 0.54
CA GLU A 75 -0.61 -1.74 -0.52
C GLU A 75 -1.75 -0.93 -1.13
N GLN A 76 -2.56 -0.28 -0.29
CA GLN A 76 -3.66 0.56 -0.74
C GLN A 76 -3.16 1.77 -1.54
N ALA A 77 -2.05 2.37 -1.12
CA ALA A 77 -1.44 3.47 -1.86
C ALA A 77 -0.95 3.02 -3.23
N GLN A 78 -0.41 1.80 -3.35
CA GLN A 78 -0.01 1.25 -4.66
C GLN A 78 -1.21 1.06 -5.57
N GLN A 79 -2.30 0.53 -5.05
CA GLN A 79 -3.52 0.33 -5.82
C GLN A 79 -4.12 1.66 -6.30
N ALA A 80 -4.20 2.63 -5.38
CA ALA A 80 -4.67 3.96 -5.73
C ALA A 80 -3.73 4.64 -6.72
N GLY A 81 -2.42 4.45 -6.56
CA GLY A 81 -1.41 4.97 -7.47
C GLY A 81 -1.55 4.40 -8.88
N TRP A 82 -1.75 3.09 -9.00
CA TRP A 82 -1.98 2.46 -10.29
C TRP A 82 -3.25 2.98 -10.96
N ALA A 83 -4.35 3.04 -10.19
CA ALA A 83 -5.60 3.56 -10.72
C ALA A 83 -5.50 5.04 -11.13
N ALA A 84 -4.72 5.84 -10.39
CA ALA A 84 -4.44 7.23 -10.75
C ALA A 84 -3.65 7.30 -12.05
N PHE A 85 -2.62 6.48 -12.19
CA PHE A 85 -1.81 6.42 -13.40
C PHE A 85 -2.66 6.04 -14.62
N ASP A 86 -3.49 5.02 -14.46
CA ASP A 86 -4.37 4.53 -15.51
C ASP A 86 -5.40 5.58 -15.92
N ALA A 87 -5.80 6.43 -14.99
CA ALA A 87 -6.71 7.54 -15.25
C ALA A 87 -6.01 8.81 -15.76
N GLY A 88 -4.72 8.75 -16.03
CA GLY A 88 -3.94 9.90 -16.49
C GLY A 88 -3.59 10.91 -15.39
N ARG A 89 -3.78 10.56 -14.14
CA ARG A 89 -3.49 11.42 -12.98
C ARG A 89 -2.07 11.17 -12.47
N THR A 90 -1.10 11.48 -13.29
CA THR A 90 0.31 11.14 -13.06
C THR A 90 0.87 11.73 -11.75
N ALA A 91 0.54 12.97 -11.43
CA ALA A 91 1.02 13.62 -10.21
C ALA A 91 0.47 12.93 -8.96
N ASP A 92 -0.81 12.54 -8.99
CA ASP A 92 -1.43 11.82 -7.88
C ASP A 92 -0.79 10.44 -7.72
N ALA A 93 -0.54 9.76 -8.84
CA ALA A 93 0.12 8.45 -8.85
C ALA A 93 1.51 8.53 -8.21
N THR A 94 2.31 9.52 -8.60
CA THR A 94 3.64 9.73 -8.02
C THR A 94 3.57 9.90 -6.51
N GLY A 95 2.70 10.77 -6.03
CA GLY A 95 2.54 11.01 -4.59
C GLY A 95 2.10 9.75 -3.83
N LEU A 96 1.24 8.94 -4.43
CA LEU A 96 0.77 7.70 -3.82
C LEU A 96 1.87 6.62 -3.77
N TYR A 97 2.69 6.50 -4.82
CA TYR A 97 3.81 5.56 -4.80
C TYR A 97 4.88 5.97 -3.78
N GLU A 98 5.15 7.26 -3.66
CA GLU A 98 6.07 7.76 -2.64
C GLU A 98 5.53 7.51 -1.23
N ALA A 99 4.24 7.74 -1.00
CA ALA A 99 3.59 7.47 0.26
C ALA A 99 3.62 5.97 0.58
N SER A 100 3.44 5.12 -0.45
CA SER A 100 3.52 3.68 -0.32
C SER A 100 4.91 3.24 0.14
N ALA A 101 5.95 3.73 -0.53
CA ALA A 101 7.33 3.39 -0.18
C ALA A 101 7.67 3.82 1.24
N SER A 102 7.21 5.00 1.65
CA SER A 102 7.43 5.52 2.99
C SER A 102 6.73 4.67 4.06
N ALA A 103 5.46 4.33 3.84
CA ALA A 103 4.70 3.51 4.77
C ALA A 103 5.30 2.10 4.91
N ALA A 104 5.73 1.51 3.80
CA ALA A 104 6.36 0.20 3.81
C ALA A 104 7.70 0.22 4.55
N ALA A 105 8.51 1.26 4.35
CA ALA A 105 9.77 1.43 5.05
C ALA A 105 9.55 1.54 6.56
N GLU A 106 8.55 2.32 6.97
CA GLU A 106 8.19 2.47 8.38
C GLU A 106 7.71 1.15 8.98
N ALA A 107 7.03 0.33 8.19
CA ALA A 107 6.59 -1.00 8.60
C ALA A 107 7.74 -2.01 8.67
N GLY A 108 8.89 -1.70 8.10
CA GLY A 108 10.00 -2.64 7.95
C GLY A 108 9.78 -3.66 6.83
N ASP A 109 8.83 -3.39 5.92
CA ASP A 109 8.49 -4.27 4.81
C ASP A 109 9.28 -3.86 3.56
N LYS A 110 10.47 -4.44 3.44
CA LYS A 110 11.41 -4.09 2.37
C LYS A 110 10.91 -4.50 0.98
N GLU A 111 10.22 -5.62 0.89
CA GLU A 111 9.69 -6.08 -0.40
C GLU A 111 8.63 -5.14 -0.90
N LEU A 112 7.73 -4.73 -0.02
CA LEU A 112 6.66 -3.82 -0.35
C LEU A 112 7.19 -2.43 -0.71
N ALA A 113 8.23 -1.96 0.00
CA ALA A 113 8.89 -0.70 -0.31
C ALA A 113 9.56 -0.73 -1.68
N GLY A 114 10.25 -1.83 -1.98
CA GLY A 114 10.85 -2.05 -3.29
C GLY A 114 9.81 -2.08 -4.40
N ASN A 115 8.68 -2.73 -4.14
CA ASN A 115 7.59 -2.82 -5.11
C ASN A 115 7.00 -1.43 -5.43
N ALA A 116 6.82 -0.59 -4.41
CA ALA A 116 6.35 0.77 -4.63
C ALA A 116 7.29 1.57 -5.54
N LEU A 117 8.60 1.42 -5.32
CA LEU A 117 9.61 2.06 -6.17
C LEU A 117 9.62 1.48 -7.60
N ALA A 118 9.30 0.20 -7.76
CA ALA A 118 9.21 -0.41 -9.09
C ALA A 118 8.06 0.21 -9.89
N PHE A 119 6.90 0.43 -9.27
CA PHE A 119 5.79 1.12 -9.92
C PHE A 119 6.16 2.56 -10.28
N LEU A 120 6.85 3.25 -9.39
CA LEU A 120 7.30 4.62 -9.66
C LEU A 120 8.28 4.65 -10.83
N ALA A 121 9.20 3.68 -10.91
CA ALA A 121 10.14 3.56 -12.02
C ALA A 121 9.39 3.33 -13.34
N TYR A 122 8.40 2.45 -13.33
CA TYR A 122 7.60 2.15 -14.51
C TYR A 122 6.89 3.41 -15.03
N GLN A 123 6.26 4.15 -14.14
CA GLN A 123 5.59 5.39 -14.51
C GLN A 123 6.59 6.42 -15.06
N THR A 124 7.77 6.49 -14.48
CA THR A 124 8.80 7.47 -14.86
C THR A 124 9.38 7.19 -16.24
N LEU A 125 9.28 5.94 -16.73
CA LEU A 125 9.77 5.60 -18.09
C LEU A 125 9.16 6.48 -19.18
N GLU A 126 7.94 6.93 -19.01
CA GLU A 126 7.28 7.78 -20.00
C GLU A 126 7.88 9.18 -20.07
N VAL A 127 8.57 9.61 -19.01
CA VAL A 127 9.12 10.97 -18.91
C VAL A 127 10.63 10.98 -19.03
N SER A 128 11.32 10.08 -18.36
CA SER A 128 12.77 10.03 -18.33
C SER A 128 13.28 8.61 -18.07
N ARG A 129 13.94 8.05 -19.09
CA ARG A 129 14.52 6.71 -18.99
C ARG A 129 15.62 6.66 -17.92
N ASP A 130 16.46 7.70 -17.85
CA ASP A 130 17.58 7.71 -16.91
C ASP A 130 17.08 7.73 -15.47
N GLN A 131 16.09 8.56 -15.17
CA GLN A 131 15.48 8.60 -13.85
C GLN A 131 14.78 7.27 -13.52
N ALA A 132 14.12 6.67 -14.49
CA ALA A 132 13.46 5.39 -14.29
C ALA A 132 14.46 4.28 -13.93
N VAL A 133 15.62 4.26 -14.59
CA VAL A 133 16.68 3.29 -14.29
C VAL A 133 17.23 3.51 -12.88
N GLU A 134 17.40 4.75 -12.48
CA GLU A 134 17.89 5.06 -11.13
C GLU A 134 16.88 4.61 -10.08
N ILE A 135 15.59 4.87 -10.27
CA ILE A 135 14.55 4.47 -9.35
C ILE A 135 14.45 2.93 -9.32
N ALA A 136 14.56 2.26 -10.46
CA ALA A 136 14.54 0.80 -10.54
C ALA A 136 15.72 0.19 -9.78
N ALA A 137 16.89 0.79 -9.87
CA ALA A 137 18.06 0.34 -9.12
C ALA A 137 17.82 0.48 -7.61
N ARG A 138 17.21 1.57 -7.18
CA ARG A 138 16.82 1.77 -5.79
C ARG A 138 15.78 0.74 -5.34
N SER A 139 14.83 0.42 -6.21
CA SER A 139 13.82 -0.61 -5.93
C SER A 139 14.50 -1.95 -5.61
N CYS A 140 15.42 -2.39 -6.46
CA CYS A 140 16.14 -3.64 -6.26
C CYS A 140 16.98 -3.62 -4.98
N ALA A 141 17.65 -2.52 -4.70
CA ALA A 141 18.47 -2.38 -3.49
C ALA A 141 17.60 -2.39 -2.23
N THR A 142 16.42 -1.80 -2.27
CA THR A 142 15.50 -1.73 -1.15
C THR A 142 14.88 -3.09 -0.85
N ALA A 143 14.43 -3.80 -1.88
CA ALA A 143 13.79 -5.10 -1.73
C ALA A 143 14.76 -6.18 -1.22
N GLY A 144 16.03 -6.06 -1.60
CA GLY A 144 17.06 -7.02 -1.17
C GLY A 144 17.07 -8.31 -2.00
N PRO A 145 18.04 -9.21 -1.74
CA PRO A 145 18.27 -10.38 -2.58
C PRO A 145 17.17 -11.42 -2.57
N MET A 146 16.35 -11.50 -1.53
CA MET A 146 15.26 -12.50 -1.45
C MET A 146 14.13 -12.20 -2.42
N ALA A 147 13.86 -10.93 -2.69
CA ALA A 147 12.82 -10.54 -3.64
C ALA A 147 13.18 -10.93 -5.07
N GLN A 148 14.49 -10.96 -5.38
CA GLN A 148 14.95 -11.36 -6.71
C GLN A 148 14.73 -12.86 -6.97
N THR A 149 14.69 -13.67 -5.93
CA THR A 149 14.47 -15.11 -6.07
C THR A 149 13.02 -15.42 -6.43
N GLY A 150 12.06 -14.65 -5.89
CA GLY A 150 10.64 -14.81 -6.21
C GLY A 150 10.32 -14.52 -7.67
N VAL A 151 10.97 -13.51 -8.25
CA VAL A 151 10.78 -13.14 -9.65
C VAL A 151 11.38 -14.18 -10.59
N ARG A 152 12.44 -14.84 -10.18
CA ARG A 152 13.06 -15.90 -10.98
C ARG A 152 12.26 -17.21 -10.98
N ALA A 153 11.48 -17.45 -9.94
CA ALA A 153 10.69 -18.67 -9.83
C ALA A 153 9.38 -18.59 -10.65
N ALA A 154 8.99 -17.40 -11.09
CA ALA A 154 7.77 -17.18 -11.85
C ALA A 154 7.94 -17.26 -13.38
N LYS A 155 9.13 -17.70 -13.84
CA LYS A 155 9.41 -18.01 -15.24
C LYS A 155 9.41 -19.52 -15.39
#